data_1eb30c8657e1746443f40ce850124792
#
_entry.id   1eb30c8657e1746443f40ce850124792
#
_cell.length_a   1.000
_cell.length_b   1.000
_cell.length_c   1.000
_cell.angle_alpha   90.00
_cell.angle_beta   90.00
_cell.angle_gamma   90.00
#
_symmetry.space_group_name_H-M   'P 1'
#
loop_
_entity.id
_entity.type
_entity.pdbx_description
1 polymer ?
#
loop_
_entity_poly.entity_id
_entity_poly.type
_entity_poly.pdbx_seq_one_letter_code
_entity_poly.pdbx_strand_id
1 'polypeptide(L)'
;YAPAQVAAVYARLHTLAEAALRAGQRVILDATCLDAAQRQAAIAIAERLGCPWAIVHVQAPLAVMRGRIAARRLAGDASEADEAVLAQQWAQHGDGWDGLSAQEQARALRCDTTLPLSHWARAEAWSGLARLGCG
;
A
#
# COMPACT_ATOMS: atom_id res chain seq x y z
N TYR A 1 -11.24 -11.87 -8.30
CA TYR A 1 -10.88 -12.84 -7.25
C TYR A 1 -12.03 -13.03 -6.28
N ALA A 2 -12.28 -14.28 -5.87
CA ALA A 2 -13.27 -14.56 -4.85
C ALA A 2 -12.82 -13.96 -3.49
N PRO A 3 -13.73 -13.40 -2.67
CA PRO A 3 -13.38 -12.80 -1.37
C PRO A 3 -12.57 -13.72 -0.47
N ALA A 4 -12.86 -15.04 -0.48
CA ALA A 4 -12.11 -16.04 0.28
C ALA A 4 -10.66 -16.18 -0.17
N GLN A 5 -10.37 -16.05 -1.47
CA GLN A 5 -9.01 -16.08 -2.00
C GLN A 5 -8.22 -14.84 -1.58
N VAL A 6 -8.84 -13.66 -1.63
CA VAL A 6 -8.24 -12.40 -1.17
C VAL A 6 -7.89 -12.50 0.31
N ALA A 7 -8.82 -12.98 1.15
CA ALA A 7 -8.58 -13.18 2.57
C ALA A 7 -7.43 -14.15 2.85
N ALA A 8 -7.33 -15.25 2.09
CA ALA A 8 -6.23 -16.21 2.24
C ALA A 8 -4.87 -15.60 1.87
N VAL A 9 -4.81 -14.78 0.82
CA VAL A 9 -3.58 -14.04 0.44
C VAL A 9 -3.14 -13.10 1.56
N TYR A 10 -4.04 -12.29 2.10
CA TYR A 10 -3.69 -11.38 3.21
C TYR A 10 -3.30 -12.14 4.47
N ALA A 11 -3.98 -13.22 4.82
CA ALA A 11 -3.59 -14.07 5.95
C ALA A 11 -2.16 -14.61 5.78
N ARG A 12 -1.80 -15.02 4.56
CA ARG A 12 -0.44 -15.47 4.26
C ARG A 12 0.58 -14.35 4.35
N LEU A 13 0.27 -13.16 3.81
CA LEU A 13 1.14 -11.97 3.92
C LEU A 13 1.40 -11.62 5.39
N HIS A 14 0.37 -11.59 6.22
CA HIS A 14 0.49 -11.29 7.64
C HIS A 14 1.34 -12.33 8.39
N THR A 15 1.17 -13.62 8.10
CA THR A 15 1.99 -14.69 8.68
C THR A 15 3.47 -14.52 8.33
N LEU A 16 3.78 -14.23 7.08
CA LEU A 16 5.16 -14.02 6.62
C LEU A 16 5.76 -12.74 7.22
N ALA A 17 4.98 -11.66 7.29
CA ALA A 17 5.39 -10.41 7.90
C ALA A 17 5.74 -10.61 9.38
N GLU A 18 4.89 -11.29 10.13
CA GLU A 18 5.16 -11.57 11.56
C GLU A 18 6.43 -12.40 11.74
N ALA A 19 6.63 -13.44 10.94
CA ALA A 19 7.82 -14.27 11.00
C ALA A 19 9.10 -13.45 10.72
N ALA A 20 9.07 -12.59 9.70
CA ALA A 20 10.21 -11.73 9.36
C ALA A 20 10.49 -10.68 10.44
N LEU A 21 9.46 -10.03 11.00
CA LEU A 21 9.61 -9.08 12.11
C LEU A 21 10.21 -9.74 13.35
N ARG A 22 9.75 -10.97 13.70
CA ARG A 22 10.33 -11.74 14.82
C ARG A 22 11.78 -12.10 14.59
N ALA A 23 12.21 -12.25 13.33
CA ALA A 23 13.60 -12.47 12.96
C ALA A 23 14.42 -11.16 12.90
N GLY A 24 13.86 -10.01 13.32
CA GLY A 24 14.54 -8.72 13.31
C GLY A 24 14.64 -8.06 11.92
N GLN A 25 13.86 -8.54 10.95
CA GLN A 25 13.87 -7.99 9.59
C GLN A 25 12.92 -6.79 9.48
N ARG A 26 13.24 -5.84 8.59
CA ARG A 26 12.30 -4.81 8.16
C ARG A 26 11.35 -5.40 7.13
N VAL A 27 10.08 -5.03 7.21
CA VAL A 27 9.03 -5.58 6.35
C VAL A 27 8.29 -4.46 5.63
N ILE A 28 8.08 -4.65 4.34
CA ILE A 28 7.16 -3.84 3.52
C ILE A 28 6.06 -4.78 3.03
N LEU A 29 4.81 -4.46 3.33
CA LEU A 29 3.65 -5.12 2.75
C LEU A 29 3.22 -4.34 1.50
N ASP A 30 3.54 -4.89 0.33
CA ASP A 30 3.14 -4.31 -0.96
C ASP A 30 1.83 -4.94 -1.43
N ALA A 31 0.73 -4.26 -1.14
CA ALA A 31 -0.62 -4.67 -1.49
C ALA A 31 -1.55 -3.44 -1.55
N THR A 32 -2.73 -3.61 -2.10
CA THR A 32 -3.69 -2.48 -2.22
C THR A 32 -4.12 -1.94 -0.85
N CYS A 33 -4.29 -2.80 0.14
CA CYS A 33 -4.63 -2.45 1.53
C CYS A 33 -5.79 -1.44 1.66
N LEU A 34 -6.75 -1.47 0.73
CA LEU A 34 -7.90 -0.55 0.72
C LEU A 34 -8.88 -0.85 1.85
N ASP A 35 -9.00 -2.13 2.24
CA ASP A 35 -9.87 -2.55 3.34
C ASP A 35 -9.21 -2.24 4.69
N ALA A 36 -9.95 -1.54 5.56
CA ALA A 36 -9.50 -1.20 6.90
C ALA A 36 -9.13 -2.43 7.74
N ALA A 37 -9.88 -3.54 7.62
CA ALA A 37 -9.60 -4.77 8.38
C ALA A 37 -8.23 -5.37 8.02
N GLN A 38 -7.83 -5.31 6.76
CA GLN A 38 -6.52 -5.78 6.30
C GLN A 38 -5.38 -4.93 6.88
N ARG A 39 -5.55 -3.60 6.90
CA ARG A 39 -4.57 -2.67 7.49
C ARG A 39 -4.47 -2.87 8.99
N GLN A 40 -5.60 -2.93 9.69
CA GLN A 40 -5.63 -3.11 11.14
C GLN A 40 -4.99 -4.43 11.59
N ALA A 41 -5.17 -5.50 10.83
CA ALA A 41 -4.50 -6.78 11.11
C ALA A 41 -2.97 -6.67 11.02
N ALA A 42 -2.45 -5.96 10.00
CA ALA A 42 -1.01 -5.71 9.86
C ALA A 42 -0.48 -4.80 10.99
N ILE A 43 -1.19 -3.72 11.31
CA ILE A 43 -0.85 -2.78 12.38
C ILE A 43 -0.80 -3.51 13.74
N ALA A 44 -1.79 -4.34 14.04
CA ALA A 44 -1.85 -5.11 15.27
C ALA A 44 -0.64 -6.05 15.46
N ILE A 45 -0.10 -6.61 14.38
CA ILE A 45 1.13 -7.41 14.43
C ILE A 45 2.31 -6.53 14.85
N ALA A 46 2.49 -5.37 14.21
CA ALA A 46 3.58 -4.45 14.53
C ALA A 46 3.50 -3.97 15.98
N GLU A 47 2.32 -3.54 16.43
CA GLU A 47 2.09 -3.06 17.80
C GLU A 47 2.35 -4.15 18.85
N ARG A 48 1.86 -5.39 18.60
CA ARG A 48 2.09 -6.52 19.51
C ARG A 48 3.57 -6.87 19.65
N LEU A 49 4.35 -6.67 18.57
CA LEU A 49 5.79 -6.93 18.55
C LEU A 49 6.64 -5.71 18.97
N GLY A 50 6.00 -4.58 19.31
CA GLY A 50 6.70 -3.34 19.63
C GLY A 50 7.47 -2.73 18.46
N CYS A 51 7.08 -3.06 17.22
CA CYS A 51 7.72 -2.53 16.02
C CYS A 51 7.06 -1.20 15.60
N PRO A 52 7.83 -0.18 15.22
CA PRO A 52 7.26 1.01 14.61
C PRO A 52 6.63 0.65 13.26
N TRP A 53 5.56 1.38 12.88
CA TRP A 53 4.88 1.18 11.61
C TRP A 53 4.52 2.50 10.97
N ALA A 54 4.39 2.49 9.65
CA ALA A 54 3.93 3.62 8.86
C ALA A 54 3.18 3.10 7.62
N ILE A 55 2.40 3.98 7.02
CA ILE A 55 1.73 3.75 5.75
C ILE A 55 2.40 4.60 4.68
N VAL A 56 2.77 4.00 3.56
CA VAL A 56 3.11 4.73 2.34
C VAL A 56 1.87 4.73 1.45
N HIS A 57 1.18 5.86 1.42
CA HIS A 57 -0.01 6.04 0.58
C HIS A 57 0.41 6.44 -0.83
N VAL A 58 0.47 5.43 -1.69
CA VAL A 58 0.88 5.59 -3.10
C VAL A 58 -0.31 6.09 -3.91
N GLN A 59 -0.17 7.23 -4.56
CA GLN A 59 -1.27 7.87 -5.27
C GLN A 59 -0.88 8.38 -6.67
N ALA A 60 -1.87 8.49 -7.53
CA ALA A 60 -1.81 9.22 -8.80
C ALA A 60 -3.23 9.68 -9.18
N PRO A 61 -3.38 10.75 -9.98
CA PRO A 61 -4.67 11.11 -10.54
C PRO A 61 -5.28 9.96 -11.35
N LEU A 62 -6.60 9.82 -11.31
CA LEU A 62 -7.33 8.73 -12.01
C LEU A 62 -6.97 8.65 -13.51
N ALA A 63 -6.85 9.81 -14.18
CA ALA A 63 -6.47 9.86 -15.59
C ALA A 63 -5.08 9.25 -15.84
N VAL A 64 -4.12 9.49 -14.94
CA VAL A 64 -2.77 8.90 -15.01
C VAL A 64 -2.82 7.39 -14.82
N MET A 65 -3.60 6.91 -13.87
CA MET A 65 -3.77 5.47 -13.62
C MET A 65 -4.39 4.76 -14.82
N ARG A 66 -5.43 5.34 -15.44
CA ARG A 66 -6.04 4.82 -16.68
C ARG A 66 -5.02 4.75 -17.83
N GLY A 67 -4.24 5.81 -18.02
CA GLY A 67 -3.19 5.82 -19.04
C GLY A 67 -2.13 4.72 -18.82
N ARG A 68 -1.73 4.48 -17.58
CA ARG A 68 -0.79 3.40 -17.23
C ARG A 68 -1.36 2.02 -17.49
N ILE A 69 -2.64 1.78 -17.20
CA ILE A 69 -3.32 0.50 -17.49
C ILE A 69 -3.37 0.29 -19.00
N ALA A 70 -3.78 1.30 -19.77
CA ALA A 70 -3.82 1.22 -21.22
C ALA A 70 -2.44 0.92 -21.83
N ALA A 71 -1.39 1.59 -21.36
CA ALA A 71 -0.01 1.36 -21.82
C ALA A 71 0.46 -0.07 -21.53
N ARG A 72 0.18 -0.62 -20.34
CA ARG A 72 0.54 -1.99 -19.97
C ARG A 72 -0.18 -3.03 -20.84
N ARG A 73 -1.46 -2.83 -21.14
CA ARG A 73 -2.23 -3.70 -22.05
C ARG A 73 -1.61 -3.75 -23.43
N LEU A 74 -1.18 -2.60 -23.97
CA LEU A 74 -0.50 -2.53 -25.26
C LEU A 74 0.86 -3.24 -25.24
N ALA A 75 1.56 -3.23 -24.11
CA ALA A 75 2.83 -3.92 -23.93
C ALA A 75 2.70 -5.43 -23.67
N GLY A 76 1.46 -5.97 -23.60
CA GLY A 76 1.22 -7.39 -23.36
C GLY A 76 1.46 -7.83 -21.90
N ASP A 77 1.46 -6.90 -20.97
CA ASP A 77 1.55 -7.23 -19.54
C ASP A 77 0.31 -8.00 -19.10
N ALA A 78 0.53 -9.18 -18.50
CA ALA A 78 -0.50 -10.07 -18.01
C ALA A 78 -1.16 -9.60 -16.68
N SER A 79 -1.00 -8.33 -16.29
CA SER A 79 -1.62 -7.77 -15.09
C SER A 79 -3.15 -7.86 -15.20
N GLU A 80 -3.79 -8.52 -14.21
CA GLU A 80 -5.26 -8.61 -14.12
C GLU A 80 -5.93 -7.28 -13.72
N ALA A 81 -5.15 -6.26 -13.37
CA ALA A 81 -5.65 -4.94 -13.09
C ALA A 81 -6.07 -4.28 -14.41
N ASP A 82 -7.35 -4.36 -14.72
CA ASP A 82 -7.97 -3.71 -15.85
C ASP A 82 -8.69 -2.41 -15.46
N GLU A 83 -9.21 -1.70 -16.45
CA GLU A 83 -9.92 -0.46 -16.23
C GLU A 83 -11.21 -0.65 -15.41
N ALA A 84 -11.86 -1.80 -15.51
CA ALA A 84 -13.08 -2.11 -14.76
C ALA A 84 -12.78 -2.27 -13.26
N VAL A 85 -11.69 -2.96 -12.92
CA VAL A 85 -11.22 -3.09 -11.53
C VAL A 85 -10.86 -1.72 -10.96
N LEU A 86 -10.12 -0.89 -11.71
CA LEU A 86 -9.80 0.46 -11.29
C LEU A 86 -11.04 1.30 -11.06
N ALA A 87 -12.01 1.28 -11.98
CA ALA A 87 -13.25 2.03 -11.87
C ALA A 87 -14.06 1.62 -10.62
N GLN A 88 -14.14 0.32 -10.35
CA GLN A 88 -14.81 -0.21 -9.17
C GLN A 88 -14.12 0.23 -7.88
N GLN A 89 -12.81 0.08 -7.79
CA GLN A 89 -12.04 0.48 -6.61
C GLN A 89 -12.13 1.99 -6.37
N TRP A 90 -12.05 2.78 -7.43
CA TRP A 90 -12.17 4.23 -7.34
C TRP A 90 -13.56 4.68 -6.87
N ALA A 91 -14.62 4.04 -7.37
CA ALA A 91 -15.99 4.34 -6.94
C ALA A 91 -16.23 4.01 -5.46
N GLN A 92 -15.57 2.97 -4.93
CA GLN A 92 -15.71 2.53 -3.55
C GLN A 92 -14.82 3.28 -2.57
N HIS A 93 -13.62 3.65 -2.96
CA HIS A 93 -12.56 4.12 -2.06
C HIS A 93 -11.93 5.46 -2.45
N GLY A 94 -12.24 6.01 -3.64
CA GLY A 94 -11.55 7.16 -4.18
C GLY A 94 -10.06 6.90 -4.33
N ASP A 95 -9.22 7.83 -3.87
CA ASP A 95 -7.78 7.62 -3.79
C ASP A 95 -7.35 6.80 -2.55
N GLY A 96 -8.29 6.39 -1.72
CA GLY A 96 -8.07 5.60 -0.50
C GLY A 96 -7.71 6.42 0.74
N TRP A 97 -7.42 7.72 0.61
CA TRP A 97 -7.00 8.54 1.75
C TRP A 97 -8.09 8.71 2.82
N ASP A 98 -9.32 8.98 2.39
CA ASP A 98 -10.45 9.18 3.31
C ASP A 98 -10.88 7.89 4.01
N GLY A 99 -10.45 6.73 3.51
CA GLY A 99 -10.63 5.44 4.16
C GLY A 99 -9.64 5.15 5.28
N LEU A 100 -8.62 6.00 5.47
CA LEU A 100 -7.68 5.90 6.57
C LEU A 100 -8.26 6.56 7.83
N SER A 101 -8.09 5.92 8.99
CA SER A 101 -8.39 6.52 10.28
C SER A 101 -7.46 7.70 10.58
N ALA A 102 -7.82 8.55 11.54
CA ALA A 102 -6.97 9.66 11.97
C ALA A 102 -5.57 9.18 12.43
N GLN A 103 -5.50 8.04 13.12
CA GLN A 103 -4.24 7.43 13.54
C GLN A 103 -3.42 6.97 12.33
N GLU A 104 -4.05 6.34 11.34
CA GLU A 104 -3.39 5.92 10.11
C GLU A 104 -2.88 7.12 9.31
N GLN A 105 -3.70 8.16 9.15
CA GLN A 105 -3.30 9.40 8.45
C GLN A 105 -2.10 10.08 9.13
N ALA A 106 -2.07 10.12 10.46
CA ALA A 106 -0.95 10.69 11.22
C ALA A 106 0.36 9.91 11.03
N ARG A 107 0.28 8.65 10.61
CA ARG A 107 1.43 7.77 10.33
C ARG A 107 1.59 7.43 8.84
N ALA A 108 0.98 8.23 7.98
CA ALA A 108 1.04 8.03 6.53
C ALA A 108 1.96 9.05 5.86
N LEU A 109 2.79 8.55 4.93
CA LEU A 109 3.53 9.36 3.98
C LEU A 109 2.82 9.28 2.62
N ARG A 110 2.43 10.42 2.05
CA ARG A 110 1.89 10.47 0.69
C ARG A 110 2.99 10.37 -0.35
N CYS A 111 2.87 9.40 -1.24
CA CYS A 111 3.80 9.15 -2.34
C CYS A 111 3.09 9.44 -3.68
N ASP A 112 3.32 10.62 -4.24
CA ASP A 112 2.81 11.00 -5.55
C ASP A 112 3.67 10.38 -6.65
N THR A 113 3.12 9.39 -7.34
CA THR A 113 3.82 8.67 -8.40
C THR A 113 3.84 9.38 -9.75
N THR A 114 3.31 10.60 -9.85
CA THR A 114 3.53 11.47 -11.01
C THR A 114 4.90 12.15 -10.96
N LEU A 115 5.49 12.25 -9.77
CA LEU A 115 6.86 12.72 -9.61
C LEU A 115 7.86 11.69 -10.18
N PRO A 116 8.98 12.15 -10.74
CA PRO A 116 9.96 11.26 -11.35
C PRO A 116 10.61 10.34 -10.29
N LEU A 117 11.06 9.15 -10.71
CA LEU A 117 11.75 8.20 -9.82
C LEU A 117 12.97 8.82 -9.14
N SER A 118 13.66 9.77 -9.79
CA SER A 118 14.78 10.52 -9.20
C SER A 118 14.40 11.32 -7.95
N HIS A 119 13.14 11.75 -7.83
CA HIS A 119 12.63 12.38 -6.60
C HIS A 119 12.59 11.36 -5.46
N TRP A 120 12.01 10.18 -5.71
CA TRP A 120 11.83 9.12 -4.72
C TRP A 120 13.11 8.33 -4.42
N ALA A 121 14.15 8.48 -5.24
CA ALA A 121 15.46 7.91 -4.98
C ALA A 121 16.26 8.66 -3.90
N ARG A 122 15.81 9.86 -3.49
CA ARG A 122 16.47 10.66 -2.48
C ARG A 122 15.99 10.30 -1.08
N ALA A 123 16.93 10.22 -0.13
CA ALA A 123 16.60 9.92 1.27
C ALA A 123 15.62 10.95 1.89
N GLU A 124 15.73 12.22 1.48
CA GLU A 124 14.90 13.32 1.99
C GLU A 124 13.41 13.10 1.69
N ALA A 125 13.08 12.47 0.55
CA ALA A 125 11.70 12.14 0.18
C ALA A 125 11.03 11.20 1.21
N TRP A 126 11.82 10.43 1.94
CA TRP A 126 11.39 9.45 2.93
C TRP A 126 11.58 9.90 4.38
N SER A 127 11.99 11.15 4.60
CA SER A 127 12.24 11.69 5.95
C SER A 127 11.03 11.57 6.90
N GLY A 128 9.81 11.54 6.36
CA GLY A 128 8.60 11.27 7.12
C GLY A 128 8.60 9.91 7.80
N LEU A 129 9.12 8.87 7.15
CA LEU A 129 9.22 7.52 7.72
C LEU A 129 10.23 7.47 8.86
N ALA A 130 11.37 8.16 8.71
CA ALA A 130 12.38 8.23 9.77
C ALA A 130 11.82 8.85 11.06
N ARG A 131 11.01 9.92 10.94
CA ARG A 131 10.32 10.54 12.08
C ARG A 131 9.34 9.61 12.79
N LEU A 132 8.80 8.63 12.07
CA LEU A 132 7.90 7.60 12.63
C LEU A 132 8.65 6.38 13.19
N GLY A 133 9.98 6.40 13.18
CA GLY A 133 10.81 5.28 13.61
C GLY A 133 10.95 4.15 12.57
N CYS A 134 10.54 4.40 11.31
CA CYS A 134 10.54 3.41 10.22
C CYS A 134 11.67 3.65 9.20
N GLY A 135 12.69 4.43 9.56
CA GLY A 135 13.83 4.75 8.71
C GLY A 135 14.93 3.69 8.70
#